data_54b0c0ceac0f0beed6d88dfcac43ae1b
#
_entry.id   54b0c0ceac0f0beed6d88dfcac43ae1b
#
_cell.length_a   1.000
_cell.length_b   1.000
_cell.length_c   1.000
_cell.angle_alpha   90.00
_cell.angle_beta   90.00
_cell.angle_gamma   90.00
#
_symmetry.space_group_name_H-M   'P 1'
#
loop_
_entity.id
_entity.type
_entity.pdbx_description
1 polymer ?
#
loop_
_entity_poly.entity_id
_entity_poly.type
_entity_poly.pdbx_seq_one_letter_code
_entity_poly.pdbx_strand_id
1 'polypeptide(L)'
;MLRIEQIEDKDALKQAALLLDRENAKLHKKIVELTEENARLKGQDPTAAQLQLLYLQELLASRERALFGDKSERRQGEETSEKTSDADVKTKSKTGHGPKPQPKLPVIEREHALDDADRACPKCGGTLTEILGQTEDSDSITVVERRFVIVKDKRKKYRCACNGCIETAPGPPKLTTGKDTRGRRYSIEFAVEVAIAKYCDHLPLERQVKIMQREGLDIDSQTLWDQSEALARVFRPHDDALERLVLSDPMLGADESWWRLMEKKKSAKWWAWAIAGHNAVHYKILDSRSQVAARAVLGDYAGVVVADGYSAYEALAKPDGGGKFTLAHCWAHVRRKFVDAEDNYPGPCREMLDLIRDLYLIERKAKGDPGQLAALRHTESRPIVEKIQARAIDYYAQTLPESGLGKAIKYMLRLWPGLKRFLDDPTIPLDNNATERALRGLVLVRKNHYGSRSKRGTEVAALFYGLIETAKLVGVEPRQYLLEAAVAAITRNAVLLPHDLLA
;
A
#
# COMPACT_ATOMS: atom_id res chain seq x y z
N MET A 1 -46.74 -21.37 -5.00
CA MET A 1 -45.51 -20.57 -4.75
C MET A 1 -44.55 -21.42 -3.94
N LEU A 2 -43.41 -21.79 -4.51
CA LEU A 2 -42.35 -22.48 -3.79
C LEU A 2 -41.77 -21.48 -2.76
N ARG A 3 -41.81 -21.82 -1.48
CA ARG A 3 -41.17 -21.02 -0.41
C ARG A 3 -39.69 -21.41 -0.34
N ILE A 4 -38.83 -20.60 -0.87
CA ILE A 4 -37.37 -20.80 -0.92
C ILE A 4 -36.76 -21.04 0.47
N GLU A 5 -37.41 -20.52 1.51
CA GLU A 5 -37.03 -20.69 2.94
C GLU A 5 -37.16 -22.14 3.44
N GLN A 6 -37.79 -23.04 2.67
CA GLN A 6 -38.02 -24.45 3.03
C GLN A 6 -37.13 -25.43 2.25
N ILE A 7 -36.18 -24.94 1.44
CA ILE A 7 -35.27 -25.76 0.63
C ILE A 7 -33.98 -25.96 1.39
N GLU A 8 -33.77 -27.11 1.98
CA GLU A 8 -32.51 -27.45 2.69
C GLU A 8 -31.42 -28.02 1.76
N ASP A 9 -31.78 -28.51 0.57
CA ASP A 9 -30.87 -29.09 -0.39
C ASP A 9 -30.17 -28.01 -1.23
N LYS A 10 -28.85 -28.01 -1.23
CA LYS A 10 -27.99 -27.04 -1.93
C LYS A 10 -28.15 -27.08 -3.46
N ASP A 11 -28.37 -28.24 -4.04
CA ASP A 11 -28.56 -28.39 -5.49
C ASP A 11 -29.97 -27.98 -5.93
N ALA A 12 -30.97 -28.23 -5.11
CA ALA A 12 -32.33 -27.74 -5.31
C ALA A 12 -32.39 -26.20 -5.17
N LEU A 13 -31.66 -25.59 -4.22
CA LEU A 13 -31.50 -24.15 -4.09
C LEU A 13 -30.85 -23.53 -5.33
N LYS A 14 -29.81 -24.16 -5.87
CA LYS A 14 -29.10 -23.71 -7.07
C LYS A 14 -30.01 -23.79 -8.31
N GLN A 15 -30.81 -24.87 -8.46
CA GLN A 15 -31.79 -24.99 -9.54
C GLN A 15 -32.92 -23.95 -9.42
N ALA A 16 -33.41 -23.70 -8.20
CA ALA A 16 -34.42 -22.68 -7.95
C ALA A 16 -33.87 -21.25 -8.27
N ALA A 17 -32.64 -20.96 -7.91
CA ALA A 17 -31.97 -19.69 -8.26
C ALA A 17 -31.83 -19.50 -9.78
N LEU A 18 -31.42 -20.55 -10.53
CA LEU A 18 -31.33 -20.51 -11.99
C LEU A 18 -32.69 -20.34 -12.68
N LEU A 19 -33.75 -20.91 -12.12
CA LEU A 19 -35.10 -20.73 -12.61
C LEU A 19 -35.61 -19.31 -12.36
N LEU A 20 -35.33 -18.75 -11.19
CA LEU A 20 -35.68 -17.38 -10.84
C LEU A 20 -34.93 -16.38 -11.74
N ASP A 21 -33.65 -16.60 -12.03
CA ASP A 21 -32.87 -15.76 -12.96
C ASP A 21 -33.50 -15.77 -14.36
N ARG A 22 -33.91 -16.92 -14.87
CA ARG A 22 -34.58 -17.03 -16.18
C ARG A 22 -35.94 -16.33 -16.19
N GLU A 23 -36.73 -16.47 -15.14
CA GLU A 23 -38.03 -15.78 -15.02
C GLU A 23 -37.84 -14.27 -14.85
N ASN A 24 -36.85 -13.82 -14.07
CA ASN A 24 -36.51 -12.43 -13.95
C ASN A 24 -36.11 -11.84 -15.32
N ALA A 25 -35.26 -12.54 -16.10
CA ALA A 25 -34.87 -12.08 -17.45
C ALA A 25 -36.11 -11.95 -18.38
N LYS A 26 -37.07 -12.86 -18.33
CA LYS A 26 -38.32 -12.75 -19.10
C LYS A 26 -39.18 -11.56 -18.65
N LEU A 27 -39.33 -11.37 -17.34
CA LEU A 27 -40.09 -10.27 -16.76
C LEU A 27 -39.46 -8.93 -17.14
N HIS A 28 -38.13 -8.83 -17.09
CA HIS A 28 -37.40 -7.66 -17.53
C HIS A 28 -37.68 -7.30 -19.00
N LYS A 29 -37.60 -8.29 -19.91
CA LYS A 29 -37.96 -8.10 -21.31
C LYS A 29 -39.38 -7.57 -21.48
N LYS A 30 -40.33 -8.14 -20.75
CA LYS A 30 -41.74 -7.73 -20.79
C LYS A 30 -41.95 -6.32 -20.23
N ILE A 31 -41.22 -5.93 -19.19
CA ILE A 31 -41.25 -4.57 -18.63
C ILE A 31 -40.74 -3.55 -19.67
N VAL A 32 -39.66 -3.86 -20.40
CA VAL A 32 -39.16 -3.02 -21.49
C VAL A 32 -40.22 -2.80 -22.55
N GLU A 33 -40.77 -3.87 -23.09
CA GLU A 33 -41.83 -3.84 -24.13
C GLU A 33 -43.02 -3.00 -23.66
N LEU A 34 -43.53 -3.21 -22.46
CA LEU A 34 -44.69 -2.47 -21.92
C LEU A 34 -44.35 -1.00 -21.62
N THR A 35 -43.11 -0.69 -21.25
CA THR A 35 -42.68 0.69 -21.04
C THR A 35 -42.59 1.46 -22.30
N GLU A 36 -42.07 0.85 -23.39
CA GLU A 36 -42.04 1.44 -24.74
C GLU A 36 -43.44 1.68 -25.28
N GLU A 37 -44.33 0.70 -25.15
CA GLU A 37 -45.73 0.79 -25.59
C GLU A 37 -46.47 1.89 -24.81
N ASN A 38 -46.29 1.97 -23.50
CA ASN A 38 -46.88 3.02 -22.66
C ASN A 38 -46.34 4.43 -22.99
N ALA A 39 -45.06 4.57 -23.31
CA ALA A 39 -44.48 5.80 -23.73
C ALA A 39 -45.09 6.27 -25.09
N ARG A 40 -45.22 5.35 -26.06
CA ARG A 40 -45.89 5.63 -27.36
C ARG A 40 -47.34 6.05 -27.17
N LEU A 41 -48.11 5.33 -26.31
CA LEU A 41 -49.49 5.68 -26.04
C LEU A 41 -49.66 7.03 -25.33
N LYS A 42 -48.68 7.48 -24.57
CA LYS A 42 -48.67 8.78 -23.89
C LYS A 42 -48.06 9.90 -24.71
N GLY A 43 -47.60 9.63 -25.92
CA GLY A 43 -46.92 10.61 -26.78
C GLY A 43 -45.55 11.07 -26.18
N GLN A 44 -44.95 10.25 -25.31
CA GLN A 44 -43.62 10.51 -24.75
C GLN A 44 -42.53 9.87 -25.61
N ASP A 45 -41.31 10.42 -25.57
CA ASP A 45 -40.16 9.81 -26.23
C ASP A 45 -39.81 8.44 -25.66
N PRO A 46 -39.89 7.36 -26.45
CA PRO A 46 -39.55 6.02 -26.01
C PRO A 46 -38.11 5.90 -25.49
N THR A 47 -37.19 6.69 -26.03
CA THR A 47 -35.77 6.69 -25.66
C THR A 47 -35.58 7.18 -24.23
N ALA A 48 -36.32 8.19 -23.78
CA ALA A 48 -36.27 8.67 -22.40
C ALA A 48 -36.78 7.64 -21.42
N ALA A 49 -37.83 6.89 -21.78
CA ALA A 49 -38.37 5.82 -20.96
C ALA A 49 -37.40 4.61 -20.82
N GLN A 50 -36.71 4.25 -21.90
CA GLN A 50 -35.67 3.22 -21.90
C GLN A 50 -34.48 3.61 -21.00
N LEU A 51 -34.01 4.84 -21.05
CA LEU A 51 -32.94 5.34 -20.20
C LEU A 51 -33.31 5.30 -18.70
N GLN A 52 -34.55 5.67 -18.37
CA GLN A 52 -35.04 5.55 -16.99
C GLN A 52 -35.10 4.11 -16.52
N LEU A 53 -35.51 3.17 -17.37
CA LEU A 53 -35.55 1.76 -17.02
C LEU A 53 -34.17 1.18 -16.77
N LEU A 54 -33.18 1.48 -17.62
CA LEU A 54 -31.78 1.11 -17.43
C LEU A 54 -31.23 1.64 -16.10
N TYR A 55 -31.55 2.88 -15.77
CA TYR A 55 -31.13 3.47 -14.49
C TYR A 55 -31.74 2.76 -13.28
N LEU A 56 -33.03 2.37 -13.34
CA LEU A 56 -33.67 1.62 -12.26
C LEU A 56 -33.07 0.21 -12.11
N GLN A 57 -32.75 -0.45 -13.21
CA GLN A 57 -32.05 -1.74 -13.22
C GLN A 57 -30.67 -1.65 -12.58
N GLU A 58 -29.91 -0.59 -12.88
CA GLU A 58 -28.63 -0.30 -12.28
C GLU A 58 -28.74 -0.10 -10.75
N LEU A 59 -29.75 0.63 -10.29
CA LEU A 59 -30.00 0.82 -8.85
C LEU A 59 -30.29 -0.50 -8.13
N LEU A 60 -31.05 -1.41 -8.77
CA LEU A 60 -31.31 -2.74 -8.25
C LEU A 60 -30.03 -3.58 -8.17
N ALA A 61 -29.27 -3.66 -9.27
CA ALA A 61 -28.00 -4.40 -9.32
C ALA A 61 -26.96 -3.83 -8.33
N SER A 62 -26.94 -2.51 -8.11
CA SER A 62 -26.10 -1.87 -7.10
C SER A 62 -26.47 -2.27 -5.67
N ARG A 63 -27.77 -2.37 -5.38
CA ARG A 63 -28.26 -2.84 -4.06
C ARG A 63 -27.96 -4.31 -3.83
N GLU A 64 -28.15 -5.16 -4.84
CA GLU A 64 -27.83 -6.58 -4.78
C GLU A 64 -26.32 -6.82 -4.55
N ARG A 65 -25.46 -6.10 -5.26
CA ARG A 65 -24.00 -6.13 -5.01
C ARG A 65 -23.61 -5.64 -3.62
N ALA A 66 -24.30 -4.64 -3.08
CA ALA A 66 -24.04 -4.18 -1.71
C ALA A 66 -24.42 -5.21 -0.64
N LEU A 67 -25.41 -6.05 -0.91
CA LEU A 67 -25.90 -7.10 -0.01
C LEU A 67 -25.14 -8.42 -0.18
N PHE A 68 -24.83 -8.82 -1.40
CA PHE A 68 -24.34 -10.17 -1.74
C PHE A 68 -23.04 -10.20 -2.54
N GLY A 69 -22.52 -9.06 -3.02
CA GLY A 69 -21.35 -9.00 -3.89
C GLY A 69 -20.01 -9.17 -3.18
N ASP A 70 -19.09 -9.88 -3.83
CA ASP A 70 -17.68 -9.97 -3.43
C ASP A 70 -17.01 -8.60 -3.47
N LYS A 71 -16.31 -8.23 -2.39
CA LYS A 71 -15.62 -6.95 -2.25
C LYS A 71 -14.24 -6.92 -2.95
N SER A 72 -13.95 -7.86 -3.84
CA SER A 72 -12.67 -7.98 -4.53
C SER A 72 -12.74 -7.39 -5.93
N GLU A 73 -11.80 -6.49 -6.26
CA GLU A 73 -11.61 -5.92 -7.62
C GLU A 73 -10.93 -6.90 -8.61
N ARG A 74 -10.61 -8.13 -8.20
CA ARG A 74 -10.04 -9.14 -9.10
C ARG A 74 -11.15 -9.74 -9.95
N ARG A 75 -11.17 -9.43 -11.24
CA ARG A 75 -11.89 -10.23 -12.24
C ARG A 75 -11.34 -11.65 -12.18
N GLN A 76 -12.22 -12.64 -12.05
CA GLN A 76 -11.89 -14.00 -12.45
C GLN A 76 -11.64 -13.95 -13.96
N GLY A 77 -10.41 -14.30 -14.37
CA GLY A 77 -10.02 -14.23 -15.76
C GLY A 77 -10.95 -15.13 -16.59
N GLU A 78 -11.63 -14.54 -17.56
CA GLU A 78 -12.13 -15.29 -18.70
C GLU A 78 -10.92 -15.92 -19.39
N GLU A 79 -10.85 -17.25 -19.39
CA GLU A 79 -9.95 -18.00 -20.25
C GLU A 79 -10.34 -17.73 -21.70
N THR A 80 -9.70 -16.73 -22.31
CA THR A 80 -9.74 -16.59 -23.78
C THR A 80 -8.88 -17.69 -24.38
N SER A 81 -9.54 -18.81 -24.70
CA SER A 81 -9.02 -19.80 -25.59
C SER A 81 -9.15 -19.31 -27.04
N GLU A 82 -8.23 -18.46 -27.46
CA GLU A 82 -7.93 -18.30 -28.89
C GLU A 82 -6.52 -18.85 -29.15
N LYS A 83 -6.51 -20.10 -29.62
CA LYS A 83 -5.35 -20.70 -30.28
C LYS A 83 -5.21 -20.06 -31.65
N THR A 84 -4.40 -19.03 -31.78
CA THR A 84 -3.81 -18.67 -33.07
C THR A 84 -2.58 -19.57 -33.27
N SER A 85 -2.74 -20.45 -34.24
CA SER A 85 -1.64 -21.18 -34.88
C SER A 85 -0.77 -20.18 -35.63
N ASP A 86 0.45 -19.94 -35.14
CA ASP A 86 1.55 -19.51 -35.97
C ASP A 86 2.86 -20.10 -35.44
N ALA A 87 3.55 -20.73 -36.35
CA ALA A 87 4.81 -21.42 -36.15
C ALA A 87 5.93 -20.43 -35.84
N ASP A 88 6.95 -20.94 -35.10
CA ASP A 88 8.20 -20.28 -34.69
C ASP A 88 8.19 -19.45 -33.40
N VAL A 89 7.80 -20.08 -32.30
CA VAL A 89 8.29 -19.67 -30.98
C VAL A 89 9.23 -20.73 -30.44
N LYS A 90 10.55 -20.44 -30.50
CA LYS A 90 11.55 -21.21 -29.77
C LYS A 90 11.06 -21.44 -28.34
N THR A 91 10.72 -22.67 -28.04
CA THR A 91 10.39 -23.13 -26.68
C THR A 91 11.56 -22.81 -25.77
N LYS A 92 11.42 -21.73 -24.99
CA LYS A 92 12.23 -21.58 -23.78
C LYS A 92 11.89 -22.75 -22.88
N SER A 93 12.88 -23.64 -22.70
CA SER A 93 12.79 -24.72 -21.72
C SER A 93 12.29 -24.14 -20.41
N LYS A 94 11.22 -24.71 -19.87
CA LYS A 94 10.79 -24.42 -18.48
C LYS A 94 11.98 -24.83 -17.61
N THR A 95 12.79 -23.85 -17.20
CA THR A 95 13.78 -24.05 -16.14
C THR A 95 13.01 -24.57 -14.93
N GLY A 96 13.38 -25.76 -14.46
CA GLY A 96 12.71 -26.42 -13.34
C GLY A 96 12.62 -25.49 -12.15
N HIS A 97 11.53 -25.59 -11.39
CA HIS A 97 11.32 -24.86 -10.14
C HIS A 97 12.24 -25.41 -9.03
N GLY A 98 13.57 -25.29 -9.23
CA GLY A 98 14.53 -25.50 -8.15
C GLY A 98 14.44 -24.38 -7.10
N PRO A 99 14.91 -24.60 -5.86
CA PRO A 99 14.97 -23.59 -4.83
C PRO A 99 15.77 -22.38 -5.33
N LYS A 100 15.24 -21.16 -5.09
CA LYS A 100 15.95 -19.92 -5.48
C LYS A 100 17.24 -19.79 -4.68
N PRO A 101 18.37 -19.44 -5.29
CA PRO A 101 19.61 -19.17 -4.57
C PRO A 101 19.42 -18.08 -3.49
N GLN A 102 20.03 -18.26 -2.33
CA GLN A 102 19.94 -17.35 -1.18
C GLN A 102 21.31 -16.75 -0.84
N PRO A 103 21.91 -15.90 -1.68
CA PRO A 103 23.31 -15.46 -1.55
C PRO A 103 23.56 -14.55 -0.33
N LYS A 104 22.50 -14.07 0.34
CA LYS A 104 22.58 -13.20 1.52
C LYS A 104 22.51 -13.95 2.85
N LEU A 105 22.23 -15.25 2.84
CA LEU A 105 22.17 -16.02 4.05
C LEU A 105 23.59 -16.42 4.50
N PRO A 106 23.90 -16.31 5.80
CA PRO A 106 25.13 -16.85 6.34
C PRO A 106 25.12 -18.39 6.23
N VAL A 107 26.25 -18.97 5.88
CA VAL A 107 26.44 -20.42 5.81
C VAL A 107 27.02 -20.90 7.16
N ILE A 108 26.42 -21.94 7.73
CA ILE A 108 26.92 -22.65 8.91
C ILE A 108 27.22 -24.06 8.47
N GLU A 109 28.49 -24.43 8.45
CA GLU A 109 28.95 -25.80 8.17
C GLU A 109 28.77 -26.66 9.41
N ARG A 110 28.26 -27.88 9.22
CA ARG A 110 28.15 -28.91 10.28
C ARG A 110 28.74 -30.18 9.73
N GLU A 111 29.74 -30.70 10.41
CA GLU A 111 30.33 -32.00 10.12
C GLU A 111 29.56 -33.10 10.87
N HIS A 112 29.24 -34.15 10.18
CA HIS A 112 28.62 -35.34 10.72
C HIS A 112 29.57 -36.52 10.55
N ALA A 113 29.91 -37.18 11.64
CA ALA A 113 30.74 -38.37 11.62
C ALA A 113 29.95 -39.57 12.16
N LEU A 114 30.32 -40.78 11.76
CA LEU A 114 29.75 -42.00 12.34
C LEU A 114 30.17 -42.17 13.79
N ASP A 115 29.22 -42.49 14.62
CA ASP A 115 29.51 -42.88 16.02
C ASP A 115 30.30 -44.18 16.04
N ASP A 116 31.07 -44.42 17.11
CA ASP A 116 31.93 -45.61 17.20
C ASP A 116 31.14 -46.92 17.12
N ALA A 117 29.88 -46.93 17.54
CA ALA A 117 28.98 -48.09 17.41
C ALA A 117 28.62 -48.38 15.93
N ASP A 118 28.56 -47.34 15.06
CA ASP A 118 28.16 -47.46 13.68
C ASP A 118 29.33 -47.65 12.71
N ARG A 119 30.57 -47.68 13.24
CA ARG A 119 31.77 -47.90 12.44
C ARG A 119 32.06 -49.38 12.10
N ALA A 120 31.17 -50.30 12.38
CA ALA A 120 31.32 -51.72 12.00
C ALA A 120 30.78 -51.93 10.57
N CYS A 121 31.57 -52.55 9.75
CA CYS A 121 31.18 -52.88 8.35
C CYS A 121 30.03 -53.90 8.38
N PRO A 122 28.88 -53.63 7.78
CA PRO A 122 27.74 -54.56 7.78
C PRO A 122 27.96 -55.82 6.94
N LYS A 123 29.00 -55.86 6.11
CA LYS A 123 29.33 -57.02 5.25
C LYS A 123 30.36 -57.98 5.89
N CYS A 124 31.34 -57.47 6.64
CA CYS A 124 32.45 -58.28 7.12
C CYS A 124 32.76 -58.07 8.65
N GLY A 125 32.08 -57.13 9.30
CA GLY A 125 32.33 -56.80 10.70
C GLY A 125 33.62 -56.01 10.98
N GLY A 126 34.43 -55.69 9.96
CA GLY A 126 35.64 -54.89 10.09
C GLY A 126 35.35 -53.42 10.37
N THR A 127 36.33 -52.67 10.89
CA THR A 127 36.16 -51.23 11.19
C THR A 127 36.14 -50.37 9.94
N LEU A 128 35.15 -49.52 9.79
CA LEU A 128 35.06 -48.49 8.76
C LEU A 128 36.00 -47.33 9.12
N THR A 129 36.83 -46.92 8.16
CA THR A 129 37.72 -45.76 8.29
C THR A 129 37.24 -44.64 7.39
N GLU A 130 37.37 -43.40 7.86
CA GLU A 130 37.03 -42.21 7.09
C GLU A 130 37.85 -42.13 5.77
N ILE A 131 37.18 -41.78 4.67
CA ILE A 131 37.82 -41.46 3.43
C ILE A 131 38.08 -39.96 3.40
N LEU A 132 39.29 -39.56 3.71
CA LEU A 132 39.70 -38.18 3.81
C LEU A 132 39.40 -37.40 2.54
N GLY A 133 38.73 -36.25 2.70
CA GLY A 133 38.38 -35.33 1.61
C GLY A 133 37.21 -35.76 0.74
N GLN A 134 36.42 -36.77 1.19
CA GLN A 134 35.16 -37.13 0.52
C GLN A 134 34.01 -36.93 1.47
N THR A 135 33.09 -36.02 1.13
CA THR A 135 31.85 -35.72 1.82
C THR A 135 30.68 -35.82 0.87
N GLU A 136 29.53 -36.17 1.37
CA GLU A 136 28.26 -36.02 0.67
C GLU A 136 27.57 -34.78 1.24
N ASP A 137 27.56 -33.70 0.46
CA ASP A 137 27.09 -32.41 0.92
C ASP A 137 25.61 -32.24 0.62
N SER A 138 24.86 -31.67 1.57
CA SER A 138 23.46 -31.29 1.39
C SER A 138 23.16 -29.97 2.06
N ASP A 139 22.47 -29.08 1.33
CA ASP A 139 22.07 -27.76 1.83
C ASP A 139 20.66 -27.79 2.40
N SER A 140 20.47 -27.21 3.58
CA SER A 140 19.15 -26.99 4.15
C SER A 140 19.05 -25.58 4.72
N ILE A 141 17.89 -24.93 4.50
CA ILE A 141 17.60 -23.64 5.15
C ILE A 141 16.99 -23.92 6.51
N THR A 142 17.63 -23.42 7.56
CA THR A 142 17.15 -23.56 8.95
C THR A 142 17.00 -22.19 9.61
N VAL A 143 16.42 -22.16 10.81
CA VAL A 143 16.29 -20.97 11.64
C VAL A 143 17.17 -21.12 12.90
N VAL A 144 17.90 -20.03 13.22
CA VAL A 144 18.62 -19.96 14.50
C VAL A 144 17.66 -19.41 15.55
N GLU A 145 17.68 -20.01 16.73
CA GLU A 145 16.82 -19.59 17.85
C GLU A 145 17.09 -18.12 18.21
N ARG A 146 16.04 -17.30 18.19
CA ARG A 146 16.09 -15.92 18.68
C ARG A 146 16.07 -15.92 20.21
N ARG A 147 17.00 -15.20 20.84
CA ARG A 147 17.08 -15.10 22.30
C ARG A 147 17.23 -13.66 22.76
N PHE A 148 16.54 -13.32 23.86
CA PHE A 148 16.84 -12.12 24.63
C PHE A 148 17.92 -12.42 25.64
N VAL A 149 18.85 -11.49 25.81
CA VAL A 149 19.99 -11.65 26.72
C VAL A 149 20.17 -10.44 27.63
N ILE A 150 20.69 -10.62 28.81
CA ILE A 150 21.09 -9.55 29.71
C ILE A 150 22.55 -9.24 29.46
N VAL A 151 22.84 -8.07 28.85
CA VAL A 151 24.20 -7.60 28.67
C VAL A 151 24.65 -6.84 29.95
N LYS A 152 25.74 -7.29 30.58
CA LYS A 152 26.34 -6.64 31.74
C LYS A 152 27.57 -5.82 31.35
N ASP A 153 27.40 -4.51 31.12
CA ASP A 153 28.50 -3.62 30.80
C ASP A 153 29.36 -3.32 32.01
N LYS A 154 30.59 -3.87 32.08
CA LYS A 154 31.56 -3.60 33.10
C LYS A 154 32.51 -2.49 32.67
N ARG A 155 32.25 -1.26 33.11
CA ARG A 155 33.02 -0.07 32.77
C ARG A 155 34.18 0.11 33.76
N LYS A 156 35.43 -0.03 33.28
CA LYS A 156 36.62 0.16 34.07
C LYS A 156 36.76 1.62 34.47
N LYS A 157 37.19 1.83 35.74
CA LYS A 157 37.56 3.17 36.24
C LYS A 157 39.06 3.34 36.22
N TYR A 158 39.51 4.49 35.81
CA TYR A 158 40.92 4.86 35.75
C TYR A 158 41.15 6.03 36.71
N ARG A 159 42.23 5.99 37.48
CA ARG A 159 42.60 7.03 38.42
C ARG A 159 43.92 7.67 37.97
N CYS A 160 44.02 8.97 38.00
CA CYS A 160 45.25 9.69 37.75
C CYS A 160 46.23 9.46 38.94
N ALA A 161 47.52 9.37 38.63
CA ALA A 161 48.56 9.24 39.65
C ALA A 161 48.60 10.43 40.63
N CYS A 162 48.19 11.62 40.21
CA CYS A 162 48.03 12.80 41.05
C CYS A 162 46.78 12.76 41.96
N ASN A 163 45.96 11.73 41.91
CA ASN A 163 44.67 11.61 42.60
C ASN A 163 43.64 12.72 42.30
N GLY A 164 43.93 13.61 41.33
CA GLY A 164 43.06 14.76 40.98
C GLY A 164 41.82 14.41 40.19
N CYS A 165 41.79 13.25 39.49
CA CYS A 165 40.61 12.81 38.75
C CYS A 165 40.44 11.29 38.73
N ILE A 166 39.20 10.86 38.56
CA ILE A 166 38.82 9.47 38.30
C ILE A 166 37.92 9.48 37.05
N GLU A 167 38.39 8.81 35.99
CA GLU A 167 37.61 8.64 34.74
C GLU A 167 37.01 7.24 34.68
N THR A 168 35.79 7.16 34.14
CA THR A 168 35.14 5.87 33.89
C THR A 168 35.03 5.68 32.37
N ALA A 169 35.43 4.52 31.86
CA ALA A 169 35.32 4.19 30.44
C ALA A 169 33.92 4.47 29.93
N PRO A 170 33.77 5.05 28.69
CA PRO A 170 32.47 5.30 28.11
C PRO A 170 31.67 4.00 27.97
N GLY A 171 30.36 4.08 28.11
CA GLY A 171 29.44 2.96 27.88
C GLY A 171 28.73 3.10 26.54
N PRO A 172 27.93 2.12 26.14
CA PRO A 172 27.12 2.21 24.95
C PRO A 172 26.14 3.39 25.02
N PRO A 173 25.73 3.96 23.88
CA PRO A 173 24.71 4.98 23.85
C PRO A 173 23.39 4.43 24.40
N LYS A 174 22.59 5.30 25.04
CA LYS A 174 21.39 4.89 25.77
C LYS A 174 20.19 5.70 25.36
N LEU A 175 19.09 5.01 25.18
CA LEU A 175 17.77 5.61 25.02
C LEU A 175 17.15 5.87 26.39
N THR A 176 16.72 7.11 26.64
CA THR A 176 16.04 7.47 27.89
C THR A 176 14.52 7.45 27.70
N THR A 177 13.82 6.78 28.63
CA THR A 177 12.35 6.83 28.68
C THR A 177 11.88 7.83 29.73
N GLY A 178 10.60 8.23 29.71
CA GLY A 178 10.06 9.16 30.69
C GLY A 178 10.16 8.69 32.15
N LYS A 179 10.22 7.37 32.39
CA LYS A 179 10.34 6.74 33.71
C LYS A 179 11.79 6.35 34.05
N ASP A 180 12.57 5.99 33.05
CA ASP A 180 13.99 5.68 33.20
C ASP A 180 14.85 6.72 32.49
N THR A 181 15.10 7.82 33.15
CA THR A 181 15.96 8.91 32.65
C THR A 181 17.42 8.50 32.50
N ARG A 182 17.83 7.35 33.07
CA ARG A 182 19.19 6.82 32.96
C ARG A 182 19.38 5.79 31.84
N GLY A 183 18.29 5.38 31.16
CA GLY A 183 18.32 4.43 30.03
C GLY A 183 19.02 3.11 30.37
N ARG A 184 18.72 2.50 31.53
CA ARG A 184 19.51 1.39 32.04
C ARG A 184 19.04 0.01 31.61
N ARG A 185 17.78 -0.14 31.23
CA ARG A 185 17.12 -1.44 31.17
C ARG A 185 17.07 -2.04 29.77
N TYR A 186 16.89 -1.20 28.75
CA TYR A 186 16.73 -1.66 27.35
C TYR A 186 17.72 -0.94 26.45
N SER A 187 18.27 -1.66 25.48
CA SER A 187 19.20 -1.11 24.49
C SER A 187 18.45 -0.38 23.35
N ILE A 188 19.18 0.36 22.52
CA ILE A 188 18.62 1.01 21.32
C ILE A 188 18.12 -0.06 20.35
N GLU A 189 18.85 -1.16 20.18
CA GLU A 189 18.50 -2.30 19.33
C GLU A 189 17.15 -2.90 19.73
N PHE A 190 16.88 -3.00 21.03
CA PHE A 190 15.59 -3.47 21.54
C PHE A 190 14.45 -2.51 21.17
N ALA A 191 14.65 -1.20 21.32
CA ALA A 191 13.65 -0.22 20.98
C ALA A 191 13.37 -0.20 19.44
N VAL A 192 14.41 -0.33 18.63
CA VAL A 192 14.31 -0.46 17.17
C VAL A 192 13.55 -1.73 16.80
N GLU A 193 13.85 -2.86 17.45
CA GLU A 193 13.12 -4.11 17.22
C GLU A 193 11.61 -3.98 17.48
N VAL A 194 11.24 -3.33 18.59
CA VAL A 194 9.84 -3.07 18.93
C VAL A 194 9.17 -2.17 17.88
N ALA A 195 9.87 -1.15 17.39
CA ALA A 195 9.36 -0.24 16.36
C ALA A 195 9.20 -0.95 15.00
N ILE A 196 10.18 -1.74 14.58
CA ILE A 196 10.11 -2.54 13.34
C ILE A 196 8.95 -3.53 13.40
N ALA A 197 8.88 -4.34 14.47
CA ALA A 197 7.79 -5.30 14.63
C ALA A 197 6.41 -4.62 14.59
N LYS A 198 6.27 -3.38 15.11
CA LYS A 198 4.99 -2.66 15.10
C LYS A 198 4.69 -1.98 13.78
N TYR A 199 5.63 -1.24 13.21
CA TYR A 199 5.36 -0.32 12.11
C TYR A 199 5.80 -0.85 10.74
N CYS A 200 6.72 -1.83 10.70
CA CYS A 200 7.12 -2.53 9.48
C CYS A 200 6.35 -3.86 9.30
N ASP A 201 6.29 -4.67 10.38
CA ASP A 201 5.67 -6.01 10.36
C ASP A 201 4.22 -6.01 10.83
N HIS A 202 3.71 -4.84 11.24
CA HIS A 202 2.32 -4.59 11.64
C HIS A 202 1.85 -5.42 12.86
N LEU A 203 2.76 -5.81 13.76
CA LEU A 203 2.45 -6.55 14.97
C LEU A 203 1.99 -5.63 16.11
N PRO A 204 0.76 -5.80 16.65
CA PRO A 204 0.33 -5.05 17.83
C PRO A 204 1.25 -5.32 19.03
N LEU A 205 1.43 -4.34 19.92
CA LEU A 205 2.29 -4.49 21.10
C LEU A 205 1.89 -5.68 21.99
N GLU A 206 0.59 -5.92 22.16
CA GLU A 206 0.07 -7.06 22.93
C GLU A 206 0.50 -8.42 22.32
N ARG A 207 0.59 -8.49 20.98
CA ARG A 207 1.07 -9.69 20.31
C ARG A 207 2.58 -9.85 20.47
N GLN A 208 3.33 -8.75 20.39
CA GLN A 208 4.77 -8.74 20.65
C GLN A 208 5.08 -9.23 22.08
N VAL A 209 4.33 -8.75 23.10
CA VAL A 209 4.45 -9.24 24.49
C VAL A 209 4.33 -10.76 24.55
N LYS A 210 3.29 -11.33 23.92
CA LYS A 210 3.08 -12.79 23.91
C LYS A 210 4.21 -13.56 23.21
N ILE A 211 4.78 -12.99 22.16
CA ILE A 211 5.94 -13.58 21.46
C ILE A 211 7.16 -13.55 22.38
N MET A 212 7.46 -12.38 22.96
CA MET A 212 8.61 -12.18 23.85
C MET A 212 8.54 -13.06 25.12
N GLN A 213 7.34 -13.26 25.67
CA GLN A 213 7.13 -14.18 26.81
C GLN A 213 7.47 -15.63 26.46
N ARG A 214 7.10 -16.10 25.25
CA ARG A 214 7.51 -17.44 24.78
C ARG A 214 9.02 -17.58 24.58
N GLU A 215 9.69 -16.45 24.28
CA GLU A 215 11.14 -16.36 24.13
C GLU A 215 11.87 -16.06 25.48
N GLY A 216 11.14 -16.14 26.60
CA GLY A 216 11.69 -16.01 27.95
C GLY A 216 11.81 -14.57 28.47
N LEU A 217 11.30 -13.56 27.78
CA LEU A 217 11.29 -12.18 28.24
C LEU A 217 9.91 -11.81 28.83
N ASP A 218 9.86 -11.59 30.14
CA ASP A 218 8.68 -11.06 30.82
C ASP A 218 8.64 -9.54 30.71
N ILE A 219 7.64 -9.03 29.98
CA ILE A 219 7.48 -7.60 29.66
C ILE A 219 6.00 -7.28 29.43
N ASP A 220 5.62 -6.01 29.62
CA ASP A 220 4.27 -5.49 29.34
C ASP A 220 4.22 -4.59 28.12
N SER A 221 3.03 -4.39 27.57
CA SER A 221 2.83 -3.55 26.39
C SER A 221 3.06 -2.05 26.62
N GLN A 222 2.95 -1.58 27.87
CA GLN A 222 3.28 -0.22 28.22
C GLN A 222 4.78 0.03 28.13
N THR A 223 5.60 -0.91 28.61
CA THR A 223 7.06 -0.84 28.46
C THR A 223 7.48 -0.81 26.99
N LEU A 224 6.88 -1.64 26.13
CA LEU A 224 7.13 -1.59 24.68
C LEU A 224 6.73 -0.26 24.06
N TRP A 225 5.60 0.32 24.50
CA TRP A 225 5.19 1.65 24.07
C TRP A 225 6.20 2.72 24.51
N ASP A 226 6.67 2.69 25.78
CA ASP A 226 7.64 3.65 26.30
C ASP A 226 8.96 3.62 25.52
N GLN A 227 9.40 2.45 25.02
CA GLN A 227 10.57 2.33 24.13
C GLN A 227 10.29 2.97 22.76
N SER A 228 9.15 2.65 22.13
CA SER A 228 8.77 3.23 20.85
C SER A 228 8.63 4.75 20.92
N GLU A 229 8.02 5.27 21.98
CA GLU A 229 7.81 6.70 22.20
C GLU A 229 9.13 7.43 22.47
N ALA A 230 10.04 6.82 23.25
CA ALA A 230 11.37 7.38 23.48
C ALA A 230 12.20 7.45 22.19
N LEU A 231 12.14 6.41 21.37
CA LEU A 231 12.78 6.38 20.07
C LEU A 231 12.18 7.44 19.13
N ALA A 232 10.85 7.60 19.11
CA ALA A 232 10.17 8.64 18.32
C ALA A 232 10.58 10.06 18.73
N ARG A 233 10.89 10.31 20.03
CA ARG A 233 11.46 11.61 20.44
C ARG A 233 12.82 11.88 19.83
N VAL A 234 13.68 10.86 19.78
CA VAL A 234 14.99 10.95 19.12
C VAL A 234 14.84 11.22 17.63
N PHE A 235 13.82 10.65 17.00
CA PHE A 235 13.58 10.80 15.57
C PHE A 235 12.75 12.04 15.18
N ARG A 236 12.33 12.88 16.12
CA ARG A 236 11.57 14.10 15.77
C ARG A 236 12.29 15.00 14.75
N PRO A 237 13.61 15.29 14.90
CA PRO A 237 14.33 16.06 13.90
C PRO A 237 14.42 15.38 12.52
N HIS A 238 14.40 14.04 12.47
CA HIS A 238 14.39 13.25 11.23
C HIS A 238 13.04 13.35 10.52
N ASP A 239 11.92 13.34 11.27
CA ASP A 239 10.58 13.54 10.74
C ASP A 239 10.44 14.93 10.09
N ASP A 240 10.92 15.98 10.79
CA ASP A 240 10.95 17.35 10.27
C ASP A 240 11.87 17.49 9.03
N ALA A 241 12.98 16.75 8.98
CA ALA A 241 13.87 16.73 7.82
C ALA A 241 13.25 15.98 6.63
N LEU A 242 12.57 14.86 6.91
CA LEU A 242 11.85 14.08 5.91
C LEU A 242 10.69 14.87 5.29
N GLU A 243 9.94 15.61 6.10
CA GLU A 243 8.88 16.51 5.60
C GLU A 243 9.46 17.55 4.63
N ARG A 244 10.56 18.21 5.02
CA ARG A 244 11.24 19.17 4.13
C ARG A 244 11.75 18.52 2.84
N LEU A 245 12.33 17.32 2.92
CA LEU A 245 12.79 16.58 1.75
C LEU A 245 11.64 16.30 0.79
N VAL A 246 10.52 15.77 1.28
CA VAL A 246 9.35 15.49 0.44
C VAL A 246 8.81 16.77 -0.18
N LEU A 247 8.66 17.85 0.60
CA LEU A 247 8.14 19.13 0.10
C LEU A 247 9.12 19.88 -0.83
N SER A 248 10.37 19.43 -0.96
CA SER A 248 11.31 19.96 -1.95
C SER A 248 11.22 19.29 -3.31
N ASP A 249 10.50 18.17 -3.43
CA ASP A 249 10.28 17.47 -4.70
C ASP A 249 9.39 18.33 -5.62
N PRO A 250 9.70 18.48 -6.92
CA PRO A 250 8.89 19.27 -7.84
C PRO A 250 7.49 18.70 -8.09
N MET A 251 7.29 17.40 -7.83
CA MET A 251 6.01 16.73 -7.99
C MET A 251 5.72 15.82 -6.79
N LEU A 252 4.52 15.93 -6.24
CA LEU A 252 4.03 15.10 -5.15
C LEU A 252 2.77 14.35 -5.55
N GLY A 253 2.69 13.09 -5.17
CA GLY A 253 1.42 12.40 -5.04
C GLY A 253 0.81 12.68 -3.67
N ALA A 254 -0.49 12.93 -3.60
CA ALA A 254 -1.22 13.11 -2.35
C ALA A 254 -2.46 12.20 -2.30
N ASP A 255 -2.66 11.57 -1.17
CA ASP A 255 -3.83 10.71 -0.91
C ASP A 255 -4.07 10.58 0.60
N GLU A 256 -5.27 10.19 1.01
CA GLU A 256 -5.59 10.01 2.41
C GLU A 256 -6.47 8.79 2.65
N SER A 257 -6.28 8.18 3.82
CA SER A 257 -7.08 7.04 4.26
C SER A 257 -7.56 7.26 5.69
N TRP A 258 -8.77 6.76 5.99
CA TRP A 258 -9.28 6.91 7.34
C TRP A 258 -8.41 6.16 8.36
N TRP A 259 -8.29 6.72 9.57
CA TRP A 259 -7.58 6.17 10.72
C TRP A 259 -8.49 6.18 11.93
N ARG A 260 -8.36 5.21 12.83
CA ARG A 260 -9.16 5.17 14.06
C ARG A 260 -8.34 5.68 15.22
N LEU A 261 -8.86 6.67 15.92
CA LEU A 261 -8.38 7.04 17.26
C LEU A 261 -9.32 6.45 18.30
N MET A 262 -8.80 5.55 19.15
CA MET A 262 -9.54 4.81 20.16
C MET A 262 -9.29 5.44 21.53
N GLU A 263 -9.99 6.52 21.86
CA GLU A 263 -9.97 7.09 23.20
C GLU A 263 -10.87 6.31 24.17
N LYS A 264 -10.58 6.40 25.49
CA LYS A 264 -11.19 5.55 26.55
C LYS A 264 -12.71 5.38 26.53
N LYS A 265 -13.46 6.29 25.89
CA LYS A 265 -14.93 6.26 25.85
C LYS A 265 -15.54 6.50 24.45
N LYS A 266 -14.76 6.91 23.46
CA LYS A 266 -15.25 7.22 22.11
C LYS A 266 -14.19 6.83 21.08
N SER A 267 -14.64 6.21 19.98
CA SER A 267 -13.82 6.01 18.81
C SER A 267 -14.04 7.17 17.84
N ALA A 268 -13.00 7.93 17.52
CA ALA A 268 -13.07 9.01 16.56
C ALA A 268 -12.44 8.60 15.22
N LYS A 269 -13.04 9.07 14.14
CA LYS A 269 -12.52 8.89 12.78
C LYS A 269 -11.52 10.00 12.49
N TRP A 270 -10.25 9.62 12.39
CA TRP A 270 -9.14 10.45 11.96
C TRP A 270 -8.71 10.08 10.54
N TRP A 271 -7.76 10.81 9.97
CA TRP A 271 -7.32 10.63 8.60
C TRP A 271 -5.80 10.61 8.51
N ALA A 272 -5.26 9.53 7.96
CA ALA A 272 -3.86 9.44 7.63
C ALA A 272 -3.66 10.01 6.22
N TRP A 273 -2.97 11.12 6.14
CA TRP A 273 -2.57 11.80 4.93
C TRP A 273 -1.17 11.35 4.55
N ALA A 274 -0.96 11.04 3.27
CA ALA A 274 0.34 10.73 2.70
C ALA A 274 0.67 11.73 1.61
N ILE A 275 1.87 12.27 1.64
CA ILE A 275 2.49 12.97 0.51
C ILE A 275 3.74 12.20 0.11
N ALA A 276 3.86 11.88 -1.16
CA ALA A 276 4.95 11.08 -1.70
C ALA A 276 5.61 11.82 -2.86
N GLY A 277 6.90 12.07 -2.73
CA GLY A 277 7.77 12.49 -3.81
C GLY A 277 8.35 11.28 -4.55
N HIS A 278 9.42 11.51 -5.30
CA HIS A 278 10.09 10.47 -6.09
C HIS A 278 10.69 9.35 -5.20
N ASN A 279 11.41 9.73 -4.15
CA ASN A 279 12.18 8.80 -3.31
C ASN A 279 11.84 8.88 -1.82
N ALA A 280 10.83 9.63 -1.43
CA ALA A 280 10.47 9.82 -0.04
C ALA A 280 8.96 9.96 0.14
N VAL A 281 8.47 9.54 1.30
CA VAL A 281 7.07 9.68 1.68
C VAL A 281 6.97 10.18 3.11
N HIS A 282 6.07 11.14 3.34
CA HIS A 282 5.77 11.68 4.65
C HIS A 282 4.29 11.52 4.99
N TYR A 283 3.99 11.28 6.26
CA TYR A 283 2.62 11.08 6.73
C TYR A 283 2.26 12.06 7.84
N LYS A 284 1.01 12.51 7.81
CA LYS A 284 0.36 13.16 8.96
C LYS A 284 -0.95 12.47 9.26
N ILE A 285 -1.25 12.24 10.54
CA ILE A 285 -2.54 11.68 10.96
C ILE A 285 -3.31 12.77 11.69
N LEU A 286 -4.38 13.27 11.06
CA LEU A 286 -5.16 14.44 11.50
C LEU A 286 -6.61 14.05 11.80
N ASP A 287 -7.28 14.87 12.58
CA ASP A 287 -8.68 14.68 12.99
C ASP A 287 -9.70 15.04 11.91
N SER A 288 -9.24 15.58 10.79
CA SER A 288 -10.10 16.11 9.73
C SER A 288 -9.63 15.65 8.34
N ARG A 289 -10.59 15.59 7.41
CA ARG A 289 -10.40 15.45 5.96
C ARG A 289 -10.71 16.74 5.21
N SER A 290 -10.70 17.89 5.89
CA SER A 290 -11.06 19.17 5.32
C SER A 290 -9.93 19.81 4.51
N GLN A 291 -10.25 20.91 3.80
CA GLN A 291 -9.28 21.78 3.16
C GLN A 291 -8.20 22.28 4.14
N VAL A 292 -8.59 22.56 5.40
CA VAL A 292 -7.64 22.99 6.45
C VAL A 292 -6.60 21.90 6.73
N ALA A 293 -7.03 20.63 6.79
CA ALA A 293 -6.14 19.49 6.96
C ALA A 293 -5.22 19.32 5.75
N ALA A 294 -5.74 19.42 4.54
CA ALA A 294 -4.94 19.39 3.31
C ALA A 294 -3.87 20.50 3.30
N ARG A 295 -4.24 21.71 3.75
CA ARG A 295 -3.28 22.82 3.91
C ARG A 295 -2.22 22.52 4.97
N ALA A 296 -2.59 21.91 6.10
CA ALA A 296 -1.64 21.53 7.15
C ALA A 296 -0.62 20.46 6.67
N VAL A 297 -0.97 19.68 5.64
CA VAL A 297 -0.09 18.66 5.03
C VAL A 297 0.80 19.25 3.96
N LEU A 298 0.25 20.07 3.05
CA LEU A 298 0.96 20.62 1.89
C LEU A 298 1.69 21.94 2.21
N GLY A 299 1.28 22.66 3.24
CA GLY A 299 1.89 23.95 3.62
C GLY A 299 1.89 24.95 2.46
N ASP A 300 3.06 25.52 2.21
CA ASP A 300 3.34 26.48 1.12
C ASP A 300 3.89 25.84 -0.15
N TYR A 301 3.70 24.52 -0.31
CA TYR A 301 4.18 23.79 -1.47
C TYR A 301 3.68 24.43 -2.80
N ALA A 302 4.59 24.61 -3.76
CA ALA A 302 4.32 25.32 -5.01
C ALA A 302 4.56 24.49 -6.29
N GLY A 303 4.90 23.20 -6.16
CA GLY A 303 5.09 22.30 -7.29
C GLY A 303 3.79 21.72 -7.85
N VAL A 304 3.85 20.51 -8.38
CA VAL A 304 2.67 19.78 -8.89
C VAL A 304 2.19 18.78 -7.84
N VAL A 305 0.89 18.76 -7.56
CA VAL A 305 0.24 17.72 -6.73
C VAL A 305 -0.61 16.83 -7.62
N VAL A 306 -0.34 15.53 -7.61
CA VAL A 306 -1.17 14.52 -8.27
C VAL A 306 -2.08 13.88 -7.22
N ALA A 307 -3.40 14.02 -7.38
CA ALA A 307 -4.37 13.51 -6.43
C ALA A 307 -5.59 12.89 -7.14
N ASP A 308 -6.47 12.28 -6.37
CA ASP A 308 -7.80 11.91 -6.83
C ASP A 308 -8.68 13.18 -6.99
N GLY A 309 -9.92 13.01 -7.36
CA GLY A 309 -10.89 14.14 -7.49
C GLY A 309 -11.48 14.54 -6.14
N TYR A 310 -10.77 14.44 -5.03
CA TYR A 310 -11.27 14.87 -3.74
C TYR A 310 -11.33 16.39 -3.61
N SER A 311 -12.49 16.88 -3.17
CA SER A 311 -12.81 18.32 -3.17
C SER A 311 -11.90 19.20 -2.31
N ALA A 312 -11.24 18.65 -1.29
CA ALA A 312 -10.32 19.42 -0.45
C ALA A 312 -9.08 19.90 -1.24
N TYR A 313 -8.51 19.07 -2.12
CA TYR A 313 -7.40 19.48 -2.99
C TYR A 313 -7.86 20.49 -4.03
N GLU A 314 -9.04 20.26 -4.65
CA GLU A 314 -9.62 21.18 -5.62
C GLU A 314 -9.92 22.55 -5.00
N ALA A 315 -10.48 22.56 -3.78
CA ALA A 315 -10.76 23.80 -3.05
C ALA A 315 -9.46 24.54 -2.68
N LEU A 316 -8.42 23.81 -2.28
CA LEU A 316 -7.13 24.40 -1.93
C LEU A 316 -6.39 24.97 -3.14
N ALA A 317 -6.52 24.33 -4.31
CA ALA A 317 -5.87 24.75 -5.56
C ALA A 317 -6.54 25.94 -6.27
N LYS A 318 -7.73 26.38 -5.82
CA LYS A 318 -8.38 27.58 -6.36
C LYS A 318 -7.61 28.85 -5.98
N PRO A 319 -7.73 29.95 -6.75
CA PRO A 319 -7.05 31.22 -6.46
C PRO A 319 -7.33 31.76 -5.05
N ASP A 320 -8.56 31.59 -4.56
CA ASP A 320 -9.02 31.98 -3.22
C ASP A 320 -8.76 30.90 -2.15
N GLY A 321 -8.39 29.69 -2.58
CA GLY A 321 -8.11 28.55 -1.71
C GLY A 321 -6.79 28.65 -0.94
N GLY A 322 -5.84 29.45 -1.42
CA GLY A 322 -4.56 29.76 -0.81
C GLY A 322 -3.50 28.67 -0.96
N GLY A 323 -3.73 27.63 -1.76
CA GLY A 323 -2.68 26.71 -2.23
C GLY A 323 -1.89 27.34 -3.37
N LYS A 324 -0.57 27.09 -3.40
CA LYS A 324 0.33 27.63 -4.43
C LYS A 324 0.69 26.60 -5.51
N PHE A 325 0.21 25.37 -5.37
CA PHE A 325 0.55 24.25 -6.23
C PHE A 325 -0.37 24.12 -7.44
N THR A 326 0.12 23.42 -8.45
CA THR A 326 -0.65 23.01 -9.62
C THR A 326 -1.26 21.62 -9.37
N LEU A 327 -2.59 21.48 -9.49
CA LEU A 327 -3.27 20.20 -9.25
C LEU A 327 -3.40 19.39 -10.53
N ALA A 328 -2.83 18.19 -10.57
CA ALA A 328 -3.02 17.17 -11.60
C ALA A 328 -3.89 16.02 -11.04
N HIS A 329 -4.56 15.29 -11.93
CA HIS A 329 -5.49 14.24 -11.53
C HIS A 329 -5.11 12.86 -12.06
N CYS A 330 -5.48 11.84 -11.28
CA CYS A 330 -5.15 10.44 -11.48
C CYS A 330 -6.10 9.76 -12.48
N TRP A 331 -5.58 9.24 -13.60
CA TRP A 331 -6.34 8.46 -14.59
C TRP A 331 -6.81 7.09 -14.04
N ALA A 332 -6.12 6.51 -13.06
CA ALA A 332 -6.56 5.25 -12.45
C ALA A 332 -7.92 5.39 -11.75
N HIS A 333 -8.19 6.53 -11.10
CA HIS A 333 -9.49 6.81 -10.48
C HIS A 333 -10.60 7.02 -11.53
N VAL A 334 -10.30 7.67 -12.65
CA VAL A 334 -11.23 7.76 -13.78
C VAL A 334 -11.53 6.38 -14.33
N ARG A 335 -10.50 5.58 -14.60
CA ARG A 335 -10.64 4.20 -15.07
C ARG A 335 -11.56 3.39 -14.16
N ARG A 336 -11.38 3.47 -12.84
CA ARG A 336 -12.22 2.75 -11.86
C ARG A 336 -13.70 3.10 -12.01
N LYS A 337 -14.06 4.38 -12.27
CA LYS A 337 -15.45 4.78 -12.47
C LYS A 337 -16.10 4.13 -13.70
N PHE A 338 -15.34 3.95 -14.78
CA PHE A 338 -15.83 3.23 -15.95
C PHE A 338 -15.90 1.72 -15.72
N VAL A 339 -14.98 1.12 -14.97
CA VAL A 339 -15.08 -0.30 -14.54
C VAL A 339 -16.34 -0.54 -13.70
N ASP A 340 -16.64 0.37 -12.76
CA ASP A 340 -17.82 0.26 -11.90
C ASP A 340 -19.14 0.34 -12.70
N ALA A 341 -19.14 0.99 -13.85
CA ALA A 341 -20.32 1.17 -14.72
C ALA A 341 -20.40 0.12 -15.86
N GLU A 342 -19.35 -0.68 -16.11
CA GLU A 342 -19.21 -1.53 -17.29
C GLU A 342 -20.31 -2.60 -17.39
N ASP A 343 -20.72 -3.20 -16.28
CA ASP A 343 -21.75 -4.24 -16.29
C ASP A 343 -23.08 -3.77 -16.87
N ASN A 344 -23.42 -2.50 -16.66
CA ASN A 344 -24.68 -1.91 -17.14
C ASN A 344 -24.53 -1.18 -18.48
N TYR A 345 -23.31 -0.74 -18.81
CA TYR A 345 -22.99 0.04 -20.03
C TYR A 345 -21.75 -0.52 -20.75
N PRO A 346 -21.77 -1.83 -21.16
CA PRO A 346 -20.55 -2.52 -21.62
C PRO A 346 -19.91 -1.88 -22.87
N GLY A 347 -20.71 -1.42 -23.86
CA GLY A 347 -20.20 -0.81 -25.09
C GLY A 347 -19.40 0.46 -24.83
N PRO A 348 -20.03 1.52 -24.30
CA PRO A 348 -19.36 2.78 -23.98
C PRO A 348 -18.20 2.61 -22.98
N CYS A 349 -18.37 1.80 -21.95
CA CYS A 349 -17.34 1.61 -20.94
C CYS A 349 -16.11 0.89 -21.50
N ARG A 350 -16.28 -0.16 -22.33
CA ARG A 350 -15.15 -0.86 -22.97
C ARG A 350 -14.35 0.08 -23.87
N GLU A 351 -15.02 0.89 -24.71
CA GLU A 351 -14.31 1.85 -25.56
C GLU A 351 -13.48 2.83 -24.72
N MET A 352 -14.05 3.39 -23.65
CA MET A 352 -13.33 4.31 -22.77
C MET A 352 -12.18 3.63 -22.03
N LEU A 353 -12.37 2.40 -21.55
CA LEU A 353 -11.35 1.61 -20.88
C LEU A 353 -10.20 1.22 -21.81
N ASP A 354 -10.49 0.90 -23.07
CA ASP A 354 -9.49 0.61 -24.09
C ASP A 354 -8.63 1.84 -24.40
N LEU A 355 -9.25 3.00 -24.61
CA LEU A 355 -8.53 4.25 -24.83
C LEU A 355 -7.63 4.62 -23.62
N ILE A 356 -8.13 4.46 -22.40
CA ILE A 356 -7.32 4.68 -21.19
C ILE A 356 -6.18 3.67 -21.12
N ARG A 357 -6.42 2.39 -21.44
CA ARG A 357 -5.36 1.36 -21.49
C ARG A 357 -4.25 1.75 -22.46
N ASP A 358 -4.61 2.31 -23.63
CA ASP A 358 -3.65 2.70 -24.65
C ASP A 358 -2.72 3.81 -24.14
N LEU A 359 -3.21 4.76 -23.31
CA LEU A 359 -2.34 5.73 -22.62
C LEU A 359 -1.27 5.04 -21.77
N TYR A 360 -1.63 4.02 -20.96
CA TYR A 360 -0.67 3.27 -20.16
C TYR A 360 0.31 2.44 -21.01
N LEU A 361 -0.11 1.98 -22.19
CA LEU A 361 0.79 1.30 -23.12
C LEU A 361 1.86 2.24 -23.67
N ILE A 362 1.50 3.48 -23.98
CA ILE A 362 2.41 4.52 -24.46
C ILE A 362 3.43 4.88 -23.38
N GLU A 363 3.01 5.08 -22.12
CA GLU A 363 3.92 5.32 -20.99
C GLU A 363 4.98 4.21 -20.87
N ARG A 364 4.59 2.95 -21.05
CA ARG A 364 5.52 1.81 -21.01
C ARG A 364 6.52 1.76 -22.17
N LYS A 365 6.16 2.29 -23.35
CA LYS A 365 7.08 2.35 -24.51
C LYS A 365 8.30 3.23 -24.24
N ALA A 366 8.15 4.29 -23.45
CA ALA A 366 9.21 5.22 -23.11
C ALA A 366 10.33 4.63 -22.23
N LYS A 367 10.11 3.47 -21.60
CA LYS A 367 11.08 2.75 -20.75
C LYS A 367 11.79 3.62 -19.69
N GLY A 368 11.13 4.69 -19.23
CA GLY A 368 11.67 5.62 -18.23
C GLY A 368 12.53 6.75 -18.81
N ASP A 369 12.65 6.91 -20.12
CA ASP A 369 13.32 8.05 -20.75
C ASP A 369 12.36 9.25 -20.84
N PRO A 370 12.61 10.38 -20.11
CA PRO A 370 11.72 11.53 -20.12
C PRO A 370 11.60 12.22 -21.49
N GLY A 371 12.68 12.22 -22.29
CA GLY A 371 12.68 12.83 -23.63
C GLY A 371 11.81 12.02 -24.59
N GLN A 372 11.97 10.70 -24.61
CA GLN A 372 11.13 9.81 -25.38
C GLN A 372 9.67 9.87 -24.91
N LEU A 373 9.43 9.95 -23.61
CA LEU A 373 8.10 10.08 -23.05
C LEU A 373 7.39 11.34 -23.52
N ALA A 374 8.07 12.50 -23.48
CA ALA A 374 7.52 13.77 -23.95
C ALA A 374 7.13 13.69 -25.43
N ALA A 375 7.99 13.11 -26.28
CA ALA A 375 7.71 12.93 -27.70
C ALA A 375 6.48 12.00 -27.94
N LEU A 376 6.42 10.86 -27.27
CA LEU A 376 5.32 9.90 -27.36
C LEU A 376 3.99 10.51 -26.85
N ARG A 377 4.02 11.26 -25.78
CA ARG A 377 2.83 11.95 -25.26
C ARG A 377 2.31 13.00 -26.25
N HIS A 378 3.20 13.71 -26.92
CA HIS A 378 2.81 14.69 -27.94
C HIS A 378 2.20 14.01 -29.17
N THR A 379 2.82 12.95 -29.68
CA THR A 379 2.44 12.32 -30.97
C THR A 379 1.34 11.26 -30.83
N GLU A 380 1.36 10.46 -29.76
CA GLU A 380 0.43 9.34 -29.60
C GLU A 380 -0.61 9.57 -28.51
N SER A 381 -0.24 10.10 -27.31
CA SER A 381 -1.20 10.24 -26.21
C SER A 381 -2.19 11.39 -26.42
N ARG A 382 -1.76 12.53 -27.00
CA ARG A 382 -2.62 13.69 -27.22
C ARG A 382 -3.83 13.37 -28.08
N PRO A 383 -3.72 12.72 -29.26
CA PRO A 383 -4.88 12.32 -30.06
C PRO A 383 -5.84 11.37 -29.32
N ILE A 384 -5.30 10.47 -28.48
CA ILE A 384 -6.13 9.56 -27.66
C ILE A 384 -6.92 10.36 -26.63
N VAL A 385 -6.28 11.30 -25.93
CA VAL A 385 -6.96 12.16 -24.93
C VAL A 385 -8.05 12.99 -25.58
N GLU A 386 -7.82 13.55 -26.78
CA GLU A 386 -8.83 14.28 -27.55
C GLU A 386 -10.00 13.37 -27.94
N LYS A 387 -9.72 12.14 -28.37
CA LYS A 387 -10.75 11.12 -28.67
C LYS A 387 -11.56 10.75 -27.45
N ILE A 388 -10.91 10.57 -26.27
CA ILE A 388 -11.60 10.30 -24.98
C ILE A 388 -12.58 11.44 -24.69
N GLN A 389 -12.17 12.70 -24.85
CA GLN A 389 -13.04 13.85 -24.58
C GLN A 389 -14.25 13.89 -25.52
N ALA A 390 -14.03 13.71 -26.84
CA ALA A 390 -15.09 13.69 -27.82
C ALA A 390 -16.11 12.58 -27.50
N ARG A 391 -15.65 11.36 -27.28
CA ARG A 391 -16.52 10.23 -26.91
C ARG A 391 -17.28 10.44 -25.61
N ALA A 392 -16.63 11.03 -24.60
CA ALA A 392 -17.30 11.36 -23.36
C ALA A 392 -18.44 12.35 -23.54
N ILE A 393 -18.26 13.36 -24.37
CA ILE A 393 -19.31 14.35 -24.69
C ILE A 393 -20.47 13.68 -25.43
N ASP A 394 -20.17 12.84 -26.44
CA ASP A 394 -21.18 12.11 -27.21
C ASP A 394 -22.02 11.18 -26.32
N TYR A 395 -21.35 10.40 -25.45
CA TYR A 395 -22.02 9.49 -24.51
C TYR A 395 -22.81 10.24 -23.44
N TYR A 396 -22.29 11.37 -22.94
CA TYR A 396 -22.99 12.15 -21.92
C TYR A 396 -24.31 12.71 -22.42
N ALA A 397 -24.36 13.13 -23.71
CA ALA A 397 -25.57 13.62 -24.35
C ALA A 397 -26.66 12.54 -24.51
N GLN A 398 -26.26 11.26 -24.53
CA GLN A 398 -27.14 10.09 -24.73
C GLN A 398 -27.44 9.34 -23.43
N THR A 399 -27.00 9.82 -22.27
CA THR A 399 -27.05 9.09 -21.00
C THR A 399 -27.68 9.94 -19.90
N LEU A 400 -28.44 9.32 -19.00
CA LEU A 400 -28.96 10.02 -17.82
C LEU A 400 -27.79 10.46 -16.91
N PRO A 401 -27.73 11.74 -16.49
CA PRO A 401 -26.63 12.28 -15.69
C PRO A 401 -26.37 11.53 -14.38
N GLU A 402 -27.43 10.96 -13.78
CA GLU A 402 -27.36 10.22 -12.50
C GLU A 402 -27.10 8.72 -12.66
N SER A 403 -27.05 8.17 -13.86
CA SER A 403 -26.64 6.81 -14.14
C SER A 403 -25.17 6.58 -13.85
N GLY A 404 -24.70 5.32 -13.73
CA GLY A 404 -23.30 5.00 -13.51
C GLY A 404 -22.38 5.54 -14.59
N LEU A 405 -22.76 5.37 -15.86
CA LEU A 405 -22.01 5.95 -16.98
C LEU A 405 -22.04 7.49 -16.94
N GLY A 406 -23.20 8.11 -16.73
CA GLY A 406 -23.34 9.56 -16.60
C GLY A 406 -22.46 10.12 -15.46
N LYS A 407 -22.46 9.48 -14.30
CA LYS A 407 -21.59 9.84 -13.17
C LYS A 407 -20.11 9.67 -13.47
N ALA A 408 -19.72 8.58 -14.15
CA ALA A 408 -18.32 8.35 -14.55
C ALA A 408 -17.82 9.43 -15.50
N ILE A 409 -18.62 9.78 -16.51
CA ILE A 409 -18.29 10.84 -17.48
C ILE A 409 -18.25 12.21 -16.79
N LYS A 410 -19.26 12.55 -15.98
CA LYS A 410 -19.32 13.81 -15.22
C LYS A 410 -18.11 13.96 -14.30
N TYR A 411 -17.69 12.89 -13.61
CA TYR A 411 -16.49 12.86 -12.79
C TYR A 411 -15.25 13.17 -13.62
N MET A 412 -15.04 12.48 -14.74
CA MET A 412 -13.90 12.69 -15.64
C MET A 412 -13.87 14.11 -16.21
N LEU A 413 -14.99 14.61 -16.76
CA LEU A 413 -15.05 15.94 -17.37
C LEU A 413 -14.82 17.07 -16.36
N ARG A 414 -15.27 16.91 -15.10
CA ARG A 414 -14.96 17.85 -14.00
C ARG A 414 -13.46 17.95 -13.74
N LEU A 415 -12.74 16.83 -13.82
CA LEU A 415 -11.30 16.74 -13.56
C LEU A 415 -10.44 17.04 -14.81
N TRP A 416 -11.08 17.27 -15.97
CA TRP A 416 -10.43 17.31 -17.27
C TRP A 416 -9.20 18.23 -17.36
N PRO A 417 -9.21 19.46 -16.81
CA PRO A 417 -8.03 20.31 -16.86
C PRO A 417 -6.80 19.70 -16.19
N GLY A 418 -6.99 19.04 -15.06
CA GLY A 418 -5.90 18.36 -14.34
C GLY A 418 -5.48 17.03 -14.96
N LEU A 419 -6.42 16.32 -15.59
CA LEU A 419 -6.13 15.05 -16.28
C LEU A 419 -5.25 15.22 -17.52
N LYS A 420 -5.26 16.39 -18.17
CA LYS A 420 -4.45 16.69 -19.35
C LYS A 420 -3.02 17.14 -19.06
N ARG A 421 -2.70 17.53 -17.82
CA ARG A 421 -1.41 18.16 -17.47
C ARG A 421 -0.21 17.29 -17.79
N PHE A 422 -0.34 15.96 -17.67
CA PHE A 422 0.73 15.03 -18.01
C PHE A 422 1.19 15.12 -19.47
N LEU A 423 0.33 15.61 -20.39
CA LEU A 423 0.67 15.75 -21.80
C LEU A 423 1.75 16.81 -22.05
N ASP A 424 1.82 17.82 -21.17
CA ASP A 424 2.68 18.99 -21.35
C ASP A 424 3.92 18.94 -20.42
N ASP A 425 3.91 18.05 -19.42
CA ASP A 425 5.01 17.87 -18.46
C ASP A 425 5.32 16.38 -18.26
N PRO A 426 6.48 15.88 -18.73
CA PRO A 426 6.86 14.48 -18.61
C PRO A 426 7.11 14.03 -17.17
N THR A 427 7.29 14.93 -16.21
CA THR A 427 7.46 14.60 -14.79
C THR A 427 6.13 14.22 -14.12
N ILE A 428 4.98 14.63 -14.68
CA ILE A 428 3.66 14.31 -14.14
C ILE A 428 3.26 12.88 -14.57
N PRO A 429 3.07 11.94 -13.64
CA PRO A 429 2.63 10.58 -13.96
C PRO A 429 1.15 10.55 -14.35
N LEU A 430 0.73 9.50 -15.09
CA LEU A 430 -0.67 9.23 -15.40
C LEU A 430 -1.53 8.98 -14.16
N ASP A 431 -0.94 8.41 -13.11
CA ASP A 431 -1.68 8.01 -11.91
C ASP A 431 -0.93 8.30 -10.61
N ASN A 432 -1.65 8.17 -9.51
CA ASN A 432 -1.14 8.33 -8.14
C ASN A 432 -0.85 6.99 -7.46
N ASN A 433 -0.64 5.91 -8.22
CA ASN A 433 -0.49 4.55 -7.69
C ASN A 433 0.71 4.40 -6.75
N ALA A 434 1.75 5.22 -6.88
CA ALA A 434 2.89 5.22 -5.96
C ALA A 434 2.47 5.61 -4.54
N THR A 435 1.71 6.70 -4.39
CA THR A 435 1.18 7.16 -3.10
C THR A 435 0.14 6.19 -2.53
N GLU A 436 -0.74 5.63 -3.38
CA GLU A 436 -1.68 4.60 -2.96
C GLU A 436 -0.95 3.35 -2.41
N ARG A 437 0.16 2.96 -3.02
CA ARG A 437 1.00 1.86 -2.50
C ARG A 437 1.59 2.18 -1.13
N ALA A 438 2.06 3.41 -0.92
CA ALA A 438 2.57 3.86 0.36
C ALA A 438 1.49 3.77 1.47
N LEU A 439 0.23 4.05 1.14
CA LEU A 439 -0.88 3.92 2.09
C LEU A 439 -1.31 2.47 2.39
N ARG A 440 -0.90 1.48 1.59
CA ARG A 440 -1.32 0.07 1.79
C ARG A 440 -0.90 -0.49 3.15
N GLY A 441 0.30 -0.16 3.62
CA GLY A 441 0.78 -0.55 4.96
C GLY A 441 -0.17 -0.08 6.06
N LEU A 442 -0.57 1.19 6.02
CA LEU A 442 -1.54 1.77 6.96
C LEU A 442 -2.93 1.11 6.90
N VAL A 443 -3.38 0.72 5.70
CA VAL A 443 -4.66 -0.02 5.53
C VAL A 443 -4.58 -1.41 6.15
N LEU A 444 -3.46 -2.12 6.01
CA LEU A 444 -3.24 -3.43 6.64
C LEU A 444 -3.21 -3.32 8.17
N VAL A 445 -2.53 -2.31 8.68
CA VAL A 445 -2.45 -2.01 10.11
C VAL A 445 -3.82 -1.87 10.76
N ARG A 446 -4.76 -1.21 10.10
CA ARG A 446 -6.15 -1.07 10.61
C ARG A 446 -6.83 -2.41 10.83
N LYS A 447 -6.51 -3.44 10.03
CA LYS A 447 -7.05 -4.80 10.20
C LYS A 447 -6.36 -5.54 11.36
N ASN A 448 -5.09 -5.20 11.67
CA ASN A 448 -4.30 -5.88 12.69
C ASN A 448 -4.46 -5.28 14.10
N HIS A 449 -4.43 -3.96 14.23
CA HIS A 449 -4.52 -3.29 15.54
C HIS A 449 -5.41 -2.04 15.59
N TYR A 450 -6.26 -1.87 14.59
CA TYR A 450 -7.37 -0.90 14.52
C TYR A 450 -6.98 0.59 14.47
N GLY A 451 -5.79 1.02 14.85
CA GLY A 451 -5.38 2.42 14.88
C GLY A 451 -4.54 2.79 16.10
N SER A 452 -4.73 4.00 16.61
CA SER A 452 -4.01 4.53 17.77
C SER A 452 -4.92 4.73 18.98
N ARG A 453 -4.35 4.67 20.21
CA ARG A 453 -5.09 4.89 21.47
C ARG A 453 -5.00 6.33 21.98
N SER A 454 -4.18 7.18 21.36
CA SER A 454 -3.98 8.57 21.75
C SER A 454 -3.50 9.42 20.57
N LYS A 455 -3.66 10.74 20.65
CA LYS A 455 -3.09 11.70 19.70
C LYS A 455 -1.57 11.48 19.55
N ARG A 456 -0.85 11.34 20.68
CA ARG A 456 0.60 11.04 20.64
C ARG A 456 0.90 9.75 19.88
N GLY A 457 0.04 8.74 20.03
CA GLY A 457 0.14 7.49 19.26
C GLY A 457 -0.03 7.66 17.75
N THR A 458 -0.83 8.64 17.30
CA THR A 458 -0.96 8.96 15.86
C THR A 458 0.30 9.64 15.32
N GLU A 459 0.90 10.55 16.08
CA GLU A 459 2.14 11.24 15.71
C GLU A 459 3.32 10.25 15.59
N VAL A 460 3.47 9.37 16.60
CA VAL A 460 4.51 8.33 16.58
C VAL A 460 4.33 7.36 15.42
N ALA A 461 3.09 6.99 15.10
CA ALA A 461 2.79 6.13 13.96
C ALA A 461 3.14 6.79 12.63
N ALA A 462 2.75 8.05 12.42
CA ALA A 462 3.04 8.80 11.21
C ALA A 462 4.55 8.90 10.96
N LEU A 463 5.32 9.26 12.00
CA LEU A 463 6.79 9.36 11.98
C LEU A 463 7.44 8.03 11.55
N PHE A 464 7.12 6.92 12.22
CA PHE A 464 7.76 5.64 11.87
C PHE A 464 7.35 5.13 10.50
N TYR A 465 6.09 5.31 10.09
CA TYR A 465 5.70 4.96 8.72
C TYR A 465 6.45 5.79 7.69
N GLY A 466 6.63 7.09 7.91
CA GLY A 466 7.41 7.97 7.02
C GLY A 466 8.84 7.47 6.83
N LEU A 467 9.54 7.25 7.92
CA LEU A 467 10.93 6.79 7.90
C LEU A 467 11.09 5.39 7.30
N ILE A 468 10.23 4.45 7.70
CA ILE A 468 10.28 3.05 7.25
C ILE A 468 9.92 2.92 5.78
N GLU A 469 8.83 3.55 5.32
CA GLU A 469 8.43 3.47 3.92
C GLU A 469 9.43 4.20 3.02
N THR A 470 10.01 5.31 3.47
CA THR A 470 11.11 5.97 2.73
C THR A 470 12.33 5.07 2.63
N ALA A 471 12.75 4.40 3.72
CA ALA A 471 13.85 3.45 3.66
C ALA A 471 13.59 2.33 2.63
N LYS A 472 12.39 1.77 2.60
CA LYS A 472 11.99 0.77 1.60
C LYS A 472 12.03 1.31 0.17
N LEU A 473 11.57 2.55 -0.06
CA LEU A 473 11.56 3.18 -1.38
C LEU A 473 12.97 3.33 -1.96
N VAL A 474 13.94 3.67 -1.12
CA VAL A 474 15.35 3.83 -1.54
C VAL A 474 16.17 2.53 -1.43
N GLY A 475 15.54 1.41 -1.06
CA GLY A 475 16.21 0.10 -0.99
C GLY A 475 17.12 -0.10 0.23
N VAL A 476 16.98 0.73 1.25
CA VAL A 476 17.68 0.59 2.53
C VAL A 476 16.86 -0.28 3.48
N GLU A 477 17.53 -1.21 4.18
CA GLU A 477 16.85 -2.08 5.15
C GLU A 477 16.38 -1.24 6.36
N PRO A 478 15.06 -1.21 6.68
CA PRO A 478 14.50 -0.29 7.67
C PRO A 478 15.07 -0.46 9.08
N ARG A 479 15.36 -1.68 9.52
CA ARG A 479 15.92 -1.94 10.86
C ARG A 479 17.33 -1.39 10.98
N GLN A 480 18.16 -1.63 9.97
CA GLN A 480 19.51 -1.10 9.89
C GLN A 480 19.49 0.43 9.93
N TYR A 481 18.64 1.05 9.07
CA TYR A 481 18.48 2.50 9.04
C TYR A 481 18.10 3.06 10.42
N LEU A 482 17.04 2.55 11.04
CA LEU A 482 16.60 3.08 12.34
C LEU A 482 17.68 2.93 13.43
N LEU A 483 18.46 1.84 13.41
CA LEU A 483 19.53 1.64 14.36
C LEU A 483 20.67 2.66 14.16
N GLU A 484 21.18 2.77 12.95
CA GLU A 484 22.28 3.69 12.62
C GLU A 484 21.89 5.15 12.86
N ALA A 485 20.70 5.56 12.42
CA ALA A 485 20.19 6.90 12.62
C ALA A 485 19.96 7.21 14.12
N ALA A 486 19.43 6.27 14.90
CA ALA A 486 19.26 6.46 16.36
C ALA A 486 20.61 6.60 17.08
N VAL A 487 21.58 5.75 16.76
CA VAL A 487 22.93 5.84 17.33
C VAL A 487 23.58 7.17 16.93
N ALA A 488 23.51 7.58 15.68
CA ALA A 488 24.06 8.85 15.20
C ALA A 488 23.41 10.06 15.89
N ALA A 489 22.09 10.04 16.05
CA ALA A 489 21.35 11.11 16.72
C ALA A 489 21.75 11.23 18.20
N ILE A 490 21.87 10.11 18.92
CA ILE A 490 22.21 10.11 20.37
C ILE A 490 23.67 10.45 20.62
N THR A 491 24.59 9.98 19.76
CA THR A 491 26.05 10.13 20.00
C THR A 491 26.61 11.39 19.37
N ARG A 492 26.10 11.83 18.25
CA ARG A 492 26.65 12.93 17.41
C ARG A 492 25.67 14.05 17.16
N ASN A 493 24.45 13.95 17.67
CA ASN A 493 23.32 14.86 17.38
C ASN A 493 23.10 15.03 15.85
N ALA A 494 23.35 13.97 15.08
CA ALA A 494 23.22 13.97 13.62
C ALA A 494 21.82 13.50 13.20
N VAL A 495 21.28 14.13 12.17
CA VAL A 495 20.03 13.73 11.51
C VAL A 495 20.40 13.00 10.22
N LEU A 496 20.17 11.71 10.17
CA LEU A 496 20.40 10.87 8.99
C LEU A 496 19.06 10.46 8.40
N LEU A 497 18.84 10.74 7.12
CA LEU A 497 17.73 10.19 6.36
C LEU A 497 18.15 8.86 5.69
N PRO A 498 17.18 8.02 5.23
CA PRO A 498 17.53 6.77 4.55
C PRO A 498 18.48 6.94 3.36
N HIS A 499 18.41 8.06 2.67
CA HIS A 499 19.27 8.41 1.53
C HIS A 499 20.76 8.52 1.92
N ASP A 500 21.05 8.94 3.16
CA ASP A 500 22.42 9.12 3.64
C ASP A 500 23.14 7.78 3.87
N LEU A 501 22.42 6.65 3.84
CA LEU A 501 22.98 5.30 3.97
C LEU A 501 23.28 4.66 2.59
N LEU A 502 22.98 5.32 1.49
CA LEU A 502 23.29 4.86 0.14
C LEU A 502 24.68 5.30 -0.34
N ALA A 503 25.33 6.18 0.43
CA ALA A 503 26.63 6.78 0.10
C ALA A 503 27.82 5.89 0.45
#